data_1080e105836f703c22b4bbf2fd5ad335
#
_entry.id   1080e105836f703c22b4bbf2fd5ad335
#
_cell.length_a   1.000
_cell.length_b   1.000
_cell.length_c   1.000
_cell.angle_alpha   90.00
_cell.angle_beta   90.00
_cell.angle_gamma   90.00
#
_symmetry.space_group_name_H-M   'P 1'
#
loop_
_entity.id
_entity.type
_entity.pdbx_description
1 polymer ?
#
loop_
_entity_poly.entity_id
_entity_poly.type
_entity_poly.pdbx_seq_one_letter_code
_entity_poly.pdbx_strand_id
1 'polypeptide(L)'
;MDLTEEGFKMKIEVCHVEKSLKGREVLKDISCVMESGKIYGLYGHNGSGKTMLMRCILGLIHIDHGNIIIDGKKLGKDIDFPQSVGAIIENPIFFPYATGFENLKILADIKGVIGEKEIREVLRKVGLDDQDNRTVSKYSLGMRQRLAIAQAVMEKPQLLV
;
A
#
# COMPACT_ATOMS: atom_id res chain seq x y z
N MET A 1 -15.55 31.61 12.73
CA MET A 1 -15.51 30.36 13.51
C MET A 1 -14.69 29.40 12.66
N ASP A 2 -13.34 29.51 12.86
CA ASP A 2 -12.37 28.79 12.06
C ASP A 2 -12.46 27.29 12.36
N LEU A 3 -12.97 26.54 11.42
CA LEU A 3 -12.78 25.10 11.37
C LEU A 3 -11.38 24.86 10.77
N THR A 4 -10.37 25.00 11.60
CA THR A 4 -9.04 24.53 11.28
C THR A 4 -9.11 23.03 11.01
N GLU A 5 -8.77 22.68 9.77
CA GLU A 5 -8.51 21.31 9.33
C GLU A 5 -7.50 20.66 10.29
N GLU A 6 -7.95 19.96 11.30
CA GLU A 6 -7.16 18.92 11.94
C GLU A 6 -7.10 17.75 10.96
N GLY A 7 -6.30 17.95 9.91
CA GLY A 7 -5.96 16.89 8.97
C GLY A 7 -5.30 15.76 9.74
N PHE A 8 -5.86 14.57 9.66
CA PHE A 8 -5.28 13.33 10.19
C PHE A 8 -3.79 13.26 9.84
N LYS A 9 -2.94 13.50 10.82
CA LYS A 9 -1.47 13.52 10.67
C LYS A 9 -0.95 12.13 11.00
N MET A 10 -0.94 11.23 10.01
CA MET A 10 -0.29 9.93 10.19
C MET A 10 1.21 10.11 10.42
N LYS A 11 1.76 9.46 11.43
CA LYS A 11 3.18 9.39 11.75
C LYS A 11 3.60 7.93 11.85
N ILE A 12 4.67 7.58 11.13
CA ILE A 12 5.29 6.24 11.20
C ILE A 12 6.69 6.41 11.75
N GLU A 13 7.00 5.72 12.84
CA GLU A 13 8.30 5.72 13.48
C GLU A 13 8.88 4.31 13.41
N VAL A 14 9.99 4.18 12.71
CA VAL A 14 10.79 2.96 12.61
C VAL A 14 11.98 3.15 13.55
N CYS A 15 12.09 2.30 14.57
CA CYS A 15 13.07 2.47 15.65
C CYS A 15 13.91 1.21 15.79
N HIS A 16 15.18 1.29 15.41
CA HIS A 16 16.17 0.21 15.55
C HIS A 16 15.68 -1.13 15.02
N VAL A 17 15.06 -1.11 13.81
CA VAL A 17 14.46 -2.30 13.22
C VAL A 17 15.53 -3.20 12.61
N GLU A 18 15.47 -4.46 13.00
CA GLU A 18 16.32 -5.54 12.47
C GLU A 18 15.44 -6.66 11.92
N LYS A 19 15.89 -7.27 10.84
CA LYS A 19 15.24 -8.42 10.23
C LYS A 19 16.24 -9.34 9.55
N SER A 20 16.17 -10.62 9.89
CA SER A 20 16.92 -11.69 9.24
C SER A 20 15.98 -12.62 8.47
N LEU A 21 16.47 -13.14 7.34
CA LEU A 21 15.82 -14.18 6.56
C LEU A 21 16.81 -15.32 6.30
N LYS A 22 16.45 -16.53 6.69
CA LYS A 22 17.29 -17.73 6.49
C LYS A 22 18.73 -17.54 6.97
N GLY A 23 18.90 -16.91 8.13
CA GLY A 23 20.21 -16.64 8.74
C GLY A 23 21.00 -15.49 8.12
N ARG A 24 20.45 -14.78 7.12
CA ARG A 24 21.04 -13.56 6.54
C ARG A 24 20.31 -12.34 7.07
N GLU A 25 21.03 -11.41 7.63
CA GLU A 25 20.52 -10.11 8.05
C GLU A 25 20.19 -9.25 6.83
N VAL A 26 18.93 -8.83 6.75
CA VAL A 26 18.37 -8.05 5.61
C VAL A 26 18.13 -6.60 6.01
N LEU A 27 17.64 -6.36 7.23
CA LEU A 27 17.53 -5.02 7.81
C LEU A 27 18.46 -4.97 9.01
N LYS A 28 19.27 -3.91 9.10
CA LYS A 28 20.32 -3.72 10.10
C LYS A 28 20.10 -2.37 10.75
N ASP A 29 19.57 -2.35 11.97
CA ASP A 29 19.40 -1.15 12.80
C ASP A 29 18.78 0.03 12.03
N ILE A 30 17.65 -0.20 11.36
CA ILE A 30 16.97 0.82 10.57
C ILE A 30 16.16 1.71 11.48
N SER A 31 16.42 3.03 11.40
CA SER A 31 15.65 4.05 12.12
C SER A 31 15.28 5.20 11.20
N CYS A 32 14.00 5.54 11.14
CA CYS A 32 13.49 6.70 10.41
C CYS A 32 12.12 7.11 10.91
N VAL A 33 11.73 8.34 10.58
CA VAL A 33 10.39 8.88 10.87
C VAL A 33 9.77 9.37 9.56
N MET A 34 8.53 8.99 9.33
CA MET A 34 7.73 9.42 8.18
C MET A 34 6.45 10.10 8.68
N GLU A 35 6.10 11.23 8.08
CA GLU A 35 4.94 12.04 8.46
C GLU A 35 4.02 12.25 7.26
N SER A 36 2.73 12.38 7.52
CA SER A 36 1.74 12.65 6.47
C SER A 36 2.04 13.92 5.67
N GLY A 37 1.51 13.98 4.45
CA GLY A 37 1.72 15.10 3.53
C GLY A 37 3.10 15.14 2.87
N LYS A 38 3.93 14.13 3.07
CA LYS A 38 5.28 14.01 2.49
C LYS A 38 5.41 12.76 1.63
N ILE A 39 6.32 12.80 0.66
CA ILE A 39 6.74 11.66 -0.16
C ILE A 39 8.14 11.25 0.29
N TYR A 40 8.31 9.98 0.64
CA TYR A 40 9.58 9.41 1.06
C TYR A 40 10.08 8.42 0.01
N GLY A 41 11.31 8.60 -0.44
CA GLY A 41 11.98 7.68 -1.36
C GLY A 41 12.93 6.75 -0.64
N LEU A 42 12.74 5.43 -0.79
CA LEU A 42 13.71 4.42 -0.35
C LEU A 42 14.71 4.17 -1.46
N TYR A 43 15.95 4.57 -1.26
CA TYR A 43 17.02 4.41 -2.24
C TYR A 43 18.04 3.36 -1.79
N GLY A 44 18.58 2.61 -2.75
CA GLY A 44 19.61 1.58 -2.51
C GLY A 44 19.67 0.56 -3.63
N HIS A 45 20.74 -0.24 -3.68
CA HIS A 45 20.92 -1.30 -4.68
C HIS A 45 19.89 -2.44 -4.52
N ASN A 46 19.79 -3.32 -5.51
CA ASN A 46 18.92 -4.49 -5.42
C ASN A 46 19.40 -5.41 -4.29
N GLY A 47 18.45 -5.90 -3.50
CA GLY A 47 18.76 -6.72 -2.30
C GLY A 47 19.15 -5.92 -1.05
N SER A 48 19.09 -4.58 -1.05
CA SER A 48 19.38 -3.75 0.14
C SER A 48 18.28 -3.70 1.21
N GLY A 49 17.22 -4.50 1.08
CA GLY A 49 16.17 -4.58 2.09
C GLY A 49 14.98 -3.63 1.90
N LYS A 50 14.92 -2.79 0.84
CA LYS A 50 13.82 -1.84 0.62
C LYS A 50 12.44 -2.49 0.67
N THR A 51 12.24 -3.54 -0.11
CA THR A 51 10.98 -4.31 -0.13
C THR A 51 10.69 -4.95 1.23
N MET A 52 11.74 -5.40 1.94
CA MET A 52 11.59 -5.95 3.28
C MET A 52 11.10 -4.90 4.26
N LEU A 53 11.68 -3.70 4.27
CA LEU A 53 11.25 -2.60 5.12
C LEU A 53 9.79 -2.21 4.84
N MET A 54 9.40 -2.08 3.56
CA MET A 54 8.01 -1.81 3.19
C MET A 54 7.06 -2.89 3.71
N ARG A 55 7.41 -4.18 3.56
CA ARG A 55 6.60 -5.29 4.08
C ARG A 55 6.50 -5.28 5.61
N CYS A 56 7.57 -4.91 6.31
CA CYS A 56 7.55 -4.77 7.76
C CYS A 56 6.65 -3.61 8.21
N ILE A 57 6.73 -2.44 7.56
CA ILE A 57 5.87 -1.27 7.85
C ILE A 57 4.39 -1.61 7.61
N LEU A 58 4.09 -2.43 6.62
CA LEU A 58 2.72 -2.87 6.30
C LEU A 58 2.22 -4.01 7.19
N GLY A 59 3.04 -4.54 8.11
CA GLY A 59 2.65 -5.66 8.97
C GLY A 59 2.64 -7.02 8.27
N LEU A 60 3.10 -7.09 7.01
CA LEU A 60 3.12 -8.35 6.25
C LEU A 60 4.24 -9.29 6.70
N ILE A 61 5.26 -8.76 7.35
CA ILE A 61 6.39 -9.52 7.91
C ILE A 61 6.73 -8.93 9.28
N HIS A 62 6.85 -9.79 10.29
CA HIS A 62 7.28 -9.38 11.62
C HIS A 62 8.77 -9.05 11.63
N ILE A 63 9.13 -8.01 12.37
CA ILE A 63 10.53 -7.65 12.67
C ILE A 63 11.09 -8.59 13.74
N ASP A 64 12.41 -8.74 13.78
CA ASP A 64 13.09 -9.55 14.81
C ASP A 64 13.43 -8.71 16.05
N HIS A 65 13.92 -7.47 15.83
CA HIS A 65 14.23 -6.52 16.89
C HIS A 65 13.76 -5.11 16.51
N GLY A 66 13.66 -4.22 17.51
CA GLY A 66 13.21 -2.84 17.34
C GLY A 66 11.70 -2.67 17.45
N ASN A 67 11.20 -1.56 16.91
CA ASN A 67 9.78 -1.23 16.93
C ASN A 67 9.36 -0.48 15.65
N ILE A 68 8.13 -0.73 15.20
CA ILE A 68 7.44 0.13 14.23
C ILE A 68 6.21 0.66 14.93
N ILE A 69 6.07 1.99 14.99
CA ILE A 69 4.98 2.67 15.67
C ILE A 69 4.24 3.51 14.64
N ILE A 70 2.93 3.35 14.57
CA ILE A 70 2.05 4.06 13.64
C ILE A 70 1.00 4.78 14.48
N ASP A 71 1.01 6.11 14.45
CA ASP A 71 0.11 6.96 15.24
C ASP A 71 0.11 6.57 16.74
N GLY A 72 1.31 6.32 17.30
CA GLY A 72 1.50 5.94 18.70
C GLY A 72 1.17 4.49 19.02
N LYS A 73 0.72 3.68 18.05
CA LYS A 73 0.40 2.26 18.22
C LYS A 73 1.52 1.39 17.68
N LYS A 74 1.98 0.43 18.49
CA LYS A 74 3.03 -0.51 18.08
C LYS A 74 2.48 -1.59 17.17
N LEU A 75 3.06 -1.71 15.98
CA LEU A 75 2.75 -2.74 15.01
C LEU A 75 3.18 -4.12 15.52
N GLY A 76 2.31 -5.12 15.37
CA GLY A 76 2.51 -6.48 15.88
C GLY A 76 2.22 -6.65 17.37
N LYS A 77 1.73 -5.59 18.08
CA LYS A 77 1.30 -5.65 19.47
C LYS A 77 -0.05 -4.98 19.69
N ASP A 78 -0.18 -3.71 19.32
CA ASP A 78 -1.41 -2.91 19.51
C ASP A 78 -2.28 -2.95 18.24
N ILE A 79 -1.66 -3.13 17.09
CA ILE A 79 -2.30 -3.30 15.77
C ILE A 79 -1.53 -4.34 14.97
N ASP A 80 -2.21 -5.14 14.16
CA ASP A 80 -1.58 -6.12 13.27
C ASP A 80 -1.20 -5.48 11.92
N PHE A 81 -1.99 -4.51 11.45
CA PHE A 81 -1.80 -3.82 10.18
C PHE A 81 -2.08 -2.33 10.33
N PRO A 82 -1.40 -1.45 9.56
CA PRO A 82 -1.78 -0.05 9.46
C PRO A 82 -3.21 0.07 8.93
N GLN A 83 -3.99 0.98 9.48
CA GLN A 83 -5.31 1.28 8.94
C GLN A 83 -5.21 2.14 7.69
N SER A 84 -6.16 2.01 6.77
CA SER A 84 -6.26 2.86 5.57
C SER A 84 -4.98 2.86 4.70
N VAL A 85 -4.60 1.68 4.21
CA VAL A 85 -3.40 1.46 3.37
C VAL A 85 -3.78 1.10 1.95
N GLY A 86 -3.06 1.69 0.99
CA GLY A 86 -2.91 1.21 -0.38
C GLY A 86 -1.46 0.85 -0.65
N ALA A 87 -1.20 -0.29 -1.26
CA ALA A 87 0.18 -0.74 -1.49
C ALA A 87 0.37 -1.42 -2.85
N ILE A 88 1.52 -1.15 -3.47
CA ILE A 88 2.03 -1.85 -4.64
C ILE A 88 3.47 -2.26 -4.36
N ILE A 89 3.68 -3.43 -3.76
CA ILE A 89 5.01 -3.88 -3.35
C ILE A 89 5.71 -4.67 -4.45
N GLU A 90 4.95 -5.44 -5.20
CA GLU A 90 5.40 -6.31 -6.29
C GLU A 90 4.40 -6.25 -7.45
N ASN A 91 4.59 -7.10 -8.46
CA ASN A 91 3.64 -7.18 -9.56
C ASN A 91 2.27 -7.62 -9.04
N PRO A 92 1.24 -6.81 -9.21
CA PRO A 92 -0.10 -7.16 -8.75
C PRO A 92 -0.64 -8.35 -9.53
N ILE A 93 -1.27 -9.28 -8.82
CA ILE A 93 -1.95 -10.42 -9.41
C ILE A 93 -3.44 -10.08 -9.50
N PHE A 94 -3.96 -10.15 -10.71
CA PHE A 94 -5.38 -9.96 -11.00
C PHE A 94 -6.02 -11.26 -11.45
N PHE A 95 -7.34 -11.37 -11.30
CA PHE A 95 -8.12 -12.44 -11.90
C PHE A 95 -8.09 -12.27 -13.42
N PRO A 96 -7.44 -13.17 -14.17
CA PRO A 96 -7.15 -12.95 -15.59
C PRO A 96 -8.40 -12.98 -16.48
N TYR A 97 -9.46 -13.64 -16.02
CA TYR A 97 -10.73 -13.80 -16.75
C TYR A 97 -11.78 -12.76 -16.37
N ALA A 98 -11.49 -11.89 -15.41
CA ALA A 98 -12.33 -10.76 -15.04
C ALA A 98 -11.83 -9.47 -15.73
N THR A 99 -12.73 -8.52 -15.92
CA THR A 99 -12.41 -7.17 -16.40
C THR A 99 -11.65 -6.36 -15.34
N GLY A 100 -11.10 -5.20 -15.70
CA GLY A 100 -10.47 -4.30 -14.73
C GLY A 100 -11.46 -3.83 -13.66
N PHE A 101 -12.69 -3.50 -14.07
CA PHE A 101 -13.75 -3.11 -13.16
C PHE A 101 -14.10 -4.23 -12.16
N GLU A 102 -14.32 -5.45 -12.64
CA GLU A 102 -14.66 -6.60 -11.80
C GLU A 102 -13.55 -6.92 -10.80
N ASN A 103 -12.27 -6.85 -11.21
CA ASN A 103 -11.13 -7.03 -10.32
C ASN A 103 -11.16 -6.03 -9.15
N LEU A 104 -11.41 -4.74 -9.41
CA LEU A 104 -11.51 -3.74 -8.36
C LEU A 104 -12.76 -3.93 -7.51
N LYS A 105 -13.89 -4.31 -8.12
CA LYS A 105 -15.14 -4.55 -7.41
C LYS A 105 -15.03 -5.68 -6.38
N ILE A 106 -14.38 -6.79 -6.73
CA ILE A 106 -14.16 -7.90 -5.79
C ILE A 106 -13.46 -7.40 -4.52
N LEU A 107 -12.44 -6.55 -4.65
CA LEU A 107 -11.71 -6.01 -3.50
C LEU A 107 -12.53 -4.96 -2.74
N ALA A 108 -13.25 -4.10 -3.44
CA ALA A 108 -14.12 -3.10 -2.84
C ALA A 108 -15.23 -3.75 -1.99
N ASP A 109 -15.82 -4.84 -2.49
CA ASP A 109 -16.88 -5.58 -1.81
C ASP A 109 -16.40 -6.23 -0.49
N ILE A 110 -15.09 -6.55 -0.35
CA ILE A 110 -14.52 -7.11 0.89
C ILE A 110 -14.60 -6.11 2.05
N LYS A 111 -14.26 -4.84 1.79
CA LYS A 111 -14.29 -3.79 2.81
C LYS A 111 -15.63 -3.04 2.87
N GLY A 112 -16.36 -2.96 1.76
CA GLY A 112 -17.63 -2.26 1.66
C GLY A 112 -17.54 -0.74 1.86
N VAL A 113 -16.37 -0.14 1.60
CA VAL A 113 -16.11 1.30 1.84
C VAL A 113 -16.49 2.15 0.63
N ILE A 114 -16.33 1.60 -0.58
CA ILE A 114 -16.60 2.28 -1.85
C ILE A 114 -17.53 1.46 -2.72
N GLY A 115 -18.27 2.13 -3.61
CA GLY A 115 -19.18 1.52 -4.57
C GLY A 115 -18.69 1.58 -6.01
N GLU A 116 -19.56 1.18 -6.94
CA GLU A 116 -19.25 1.14 -8.36
C GLU A 116 -18.87 2.51 -8.94
N LYS A 117 -19.48 3.58 -8.42
CA LYS A 117 -19.21 4.95 -8.88
C LYS A 117 -17.74 5.31 -8.66
N GLU A 118 -17.25 5.08 -7.45
CA GLU A 118 -15.87 5.38 -7.06
C GLU A 118 -14.88 4.50 -7.85
N ILE A 119 -15.20 3.23 -8.08
CA ILE A 119 -14.40 2.32 -8.91
C ILE A 119 -14.28 2.85 -10.34
N ARG A 120 -15.39 3.27 -10.96
CA ARG A 120 -15.35 3.86 -12.31
C ARG A 120 -14.57 5.16 -12.36
N GLU A 121 -14.74 6.01 -11.35
CA GLU A 121 -13.98 7.26 -11.24
C GLU A 121 -12.46 7.00 -11.16
N VAL A 122 -12.01 6.04 -10.37
CA VAL A 122 -10.58 5.74 -10.24
C VAL A 122 -10.01 5.14 -11.51
N LEU A 123 -10.75 4.26 -12.20
CA LEU A 123 -10.32 3.73 -13.51
C LEU A 123 -10.06 4.86 -14.51
N ARG A 124 -11.00 5.81 -14.64
CA ARG A 124 -10.81 6.99 -15.49
C ARG A 124 -9.62 7.84 -15.05
N LYS A 125 -9.42 8.05 -13.74
CA LYS A 125 -8.28 8.83 -13.21
C LYS A 125 -6.92 8.24 -13.58
N VAL A 126 -6.80 6.91 -13.63
CA VAL A 126 -5.56 6.26 -14.06
C VAL A 126 -5.46 6.09 -15.58
N GLY A 127 -6.41 6.62 -16.35
CA GLY A 127 -6.43 6.54 -17.81
C GLY A 127 -6.80 5.16 -18.35
N LEU A 128 -7.65 4.42 -17.63
CA LEU A 128 -8.31 3.22 -18.12
C LEU A 128 -9.77 3.53 -18.47
N ASP A 129 -10.29 2.87 -19.50
CA ASP A 129 -11.70 2.94 -19.84
C ASP A 129 -12.51 2.14 -18.80
N ASP A 130 -13.42 2.82 -18.12
CA ASP A 130 -14.26 2.23 -17.08
C ASP A 130 -15.41 1.36 -17.63
N GLN A 131 -15.56 1.34 -18.95
CA GLN A 131 -16.50 0.48 -19.69
C GLN A 131 -15.78 -0.64 -20.48
N ASP A 132 -14.46 -0.80 -20.31
CA ASP A 132 -13.69 -1.82 -21.03
C ASP A 132 -14.13 -3.22 -20.60
N ASN A 133 -14.79 -3.94 -21.51
CA ASN A 133 -15.25 -5.31 -21.29
C ASN A 133 -14.16 -6.37 -21.54
N ARG A 134 -12.94 -5.97 -21.92
CA ARG A 134 -11.84 -6.92 -22.08
C ARG A 134 -11.40 -7.45 -20.73
N THR A 135 -11.08 -8.73 -20.69
CA THR A 135 -10.49 -9.36 -19.50
C THR A 135 -9.05 -8.89 -19.29
N VAL A 136 -8.57 -8.90 -18.05
CA VAL A 136 -7.21 -8.46 -17.69
C VAL A 136 -6.12 -9.29 -18.37
N SER A 137 -6.42 -10.55 -18.77
CA SER A 137 -5.51 -11.36 -19.59
C SER A 137 -5.11 -10.68 -20.91
N LYS A 138 -5.99 -9.82 -21.45
CA LYS A 138 -5.76 -9.06 -22.70
C LYS A 138 -5.17 -7.66 -22.47
N TYR A 139 -4.91 -7.28 -21.23
CA TYR A 139 -4.32 -5.97 -20.91
C TYR A 139 -2.82 -5.95 -21.23
N SER A 140 -2.36 -4.83 -21.77
CA SER A 140 -0.93 -4.57 -21.88
C SER A 140 -0.28 -4.45 -20.51
N LEU A 141 1.04 -4.53 -20.44
CA LEU A 141 1.77 -4.31 -19.18
C LEU A 141 1.41 -2.96 -18.56
N GLY A 142 1.38 -1.89 -19.36
CA GLY A 142 1.02 -0.55 -18.87
C GLY A 142 -0.43 -0.46 -18.38
N MET A 143 -1.38 -1.19 -18.99
CA MET A 143 -2.75 -1.25 -18.47
C MET A 143 -2.82 -1.99 -17.13
N ARG A 144 -2.10 -3.08 -16.97
CA ARG A 144 -2.02 -3.79 -15.68
C ARG A 144 -1.37 -2.94 -14.59
N GLN A 145 -0.33 -2.16 -14.93
CA GLN A 145 0.27 -1.22 -13.97
C GLN A 145 -0.71 -0.12 -13.54
N ARG A 146 -1.47 0.47 -14.49
CA ARG A 146 -2.51 1.46 -14.17
C ARG A 146 -3.63 0.86 -13.31
N LEU A 147 -4.03 -0.38 -13.60
CA LEU A 147 -5.01 -1.07 -12.77
C LEU A 147 -4.50 -1.30 -11.34
N ALA A 148 -3.20 -1.61 -11.17
CA ALA A 148 -2.57 -1.72 -9.86
C ALA A 148 -2.59 -0.40 -9.09
N ILE A 149 -2.30 0.70 -9.78
CA ILE A 149 -2.39 2.04 -9.17
C ILE A 149 -3.83 2.32 -8.77
N ALA A 150 -4.82 2.03 -9.65
CA ALA A 150 -6.24 2.19 -9.33
C ALA A 150 -6.62 1.40 -8.07
N GLN A 151 -6.20 0.13 -7.96
CA GLN A 151 -6.42 -0.71 -6.80
C GLN A 151 -5.85 -0.08 -5.52
N ALA A 152 -4.61 0.43 -5.57
CA ALA A 152 -3.95 0.99 -4.40
C ALA A 152 -4.60 2.28 -3.91
N VAL A 153 -5.18 3.11 -4.81
CA VAL A 153 -5.72 4.43 -4.45
C VAL A 153 -7.25 4.50 -4.38
N MET A 154 -7.96 3.46 -4.79
CA MET A 154 -9.43 3.51 -4.93
C MET A 154 -10.17 3.86 -3.64
N GLU A 155 -9.68 3.41 -2.51
CA GLU A 155 -10.26 3.65 -1.18
C GLU A 155 -9.69 4.92 -0.50
N LYS A 156 -8.94 5.75 -1.23
CA LYS A 156 -8.30 6.98 -0.72
C LYS A 156 -7.48 6.74 0.55
N PRO A 157 -6.49 5.83 0.52
CA PRO A 157 -5.73 5.46 1.69
C PRO A 157 -4.94 6.65 2.27
N GLN A 158 -4.71 6.62 3.59
CA GLN A 158 -3.85 7.60 4.28
C GLN A 158 -2.36 7.27 4.09
N LEU A 159 -2.02 6.00 3.95
CA LEU A 159 -0.68 5.51 3.63
C LEU A 159 -0.69 4.86 2.25
N LEU A 160 0.17 5.31 1.36
CA LEU A 160 0.43 4.69 0.06
C LEU A 160 1.88 4.21 0.00
N VAL A 161 2.08 2.92 -0.32
CA VAL A 161 3.39 2.26 -0.41
C VAL A 161 3.59 1.63 -1.78
#